data_1383e9d616e9d00b3821edc978a7839e
#
_entry.id   1383e9d616e9d00b3821edc978a7839e
#
_cell.length_a   1.000
_cell.length_b   1.000
_cell.length_c   1.000
_cell.angle_alpha   90.00
_cell.angle_beta   90.00
_cell.angle_gamma   90.00
#
_symmetry.space_group_name_H-M   'P 1'
#
loop_
_entity.id
_entity.type
_entity.pdbx_description
1 polymer ?
#
loop_
_entity_poly.entity_id
_entity_poly.type
_entity_poly.pdbx_seq_one_letter_code
_entity_poly.pdbx_strand_id
1 'polypeptide(L)'
;MKAAVRTLAIAAIAPLATCLRAQAPPANVGATMQEISQALGVSCNYCHTAEPGSRQPEPKKEIARAMMAMMRDLNTQIEAAIGKTAAEAARVECVTCHRGVLIPRQLADLVMQTLREKGAARAVEQYRDLRSRYYGRQAYDFGEDTLIDVARRVADARPDEAIALLELNLEFNPKSARSYMALAHAYTRKIEDASAMAALEKALEIEPDNGVARGQLEQLKSYHRKP
;
A
#
# COMPACT_ATOMS: atom_id res chain seq x y z
N MET A 1 56.36 -20.51 57.23
CA MET A 1 55.41 -20.78 56.13
C MET A 1 54.07 -20.11 56.51
N LYS A 2 53.72 -18.98 55.93
CA LYS A 2 52.49 -18.25 56.22
C LYS A 2 51.48 -18.45 55.04
N ALA A 3 50.36 -19.12 55.32
CA ALA A 3 49.31 -19.36 54.38
C ALA A 3 48.43 -18.10 54.24
N ALA A 4 48.32 -17.57 53.01
CA ALA A 4 47.44 -16.45 52.70
C ALA A 4 46.04 -16.98 52.34
N VAL A 5 45.07 -16.60 53.15
CA VAL A 5 43.64 -16.86 52.87
C VAL A 5 43.13 -15.80 51.86
N ARG A 6 42.72 -16.21 50.64
CA ARG A 6 42.07 -15.38 49.68
C ARG A 6 40.57 -15.40 49.94
N THR A 7 40.04 -14.27 50.34
CA THR A 7 38.59 -14.04 50.48
C THR A 7 37.97 -13.76 49.10
N LEU A 8 37.10 -14.63 48.61
CA LEU A 8 36.28 -14.37 47.40
C LEU A 8 35.14 -13.44 47.80
N ALA A 9 35.12 -12.28 47.18
CA ALA A 9 33.97 -11.38 47.24
C ALA A 9 32.91 -11.82 46.22
N ILE A 10 31.74 -12.25 46.71
CA ILE A 10 30.57 -12.57 45.91
C ILE A 10 29.88 -11.23 45.59
N ALA A 11 29.95 -10.80 44.34
CA ALA A 11 29.21 -9.65 43.86
C ALA A 11 27.71 -10.03 43.73
N ALA A 12 26.86 -9.42 44.54
CA ALA A 12 25.43 -9.56 44.46
C ALA A 12 24.91 -8.86 43.20
N ILE A 13 24.43 -9.63 42.25
CA ILE A 13 23.71 -9.11 41.06
C ILE A 13 22.32 -8.71 41.55
N ALA A 14 22.07 -7.41 41.69
CA ALA A 14 20.75 -6.89 41.95
C ALA A 14 19.87 -7.04 40.68
N PRO A 15 18.64 -7.55 40.76
CA PRO A 15 17.75 -7.60 39.60
C PRO A 15 17.37 -6.18 39.20
N LEU A 16 17.71 -5.80 37.98
CA LEU A 16 17.13 -4.61 37.32
C LEU A 16 15.63 -4.83 37.14
N ALA A 17 14.84 -4.42 38.12
CA ALA A 17 13.42 -4.26 37.97
C ALA A 17 13.21 -3.08 36.98
N THR A 18 13.06 -3.39 35.69
CA THR A 18 12.54 -2.45 34.72
C THR A 18 11.11 -2.11 35.12
N CYS A 19 10.94 -1.01 35.89
CA CYS A 19 9.66 -0.38 36.12
C CYS A 19 9.10 0.02 34.74
N LEU A 20 8.12 -0.74 34.22
CA LEU A 20 7.24 -0.25 33.18
C LEU A 20 6.56 1.01 33.72
N ARG A 21 7.14 2.14 33.37
CA ARG A 21 6.57 3.45 33.73
C ARG A 21 5.28 3.58 32.91
N ALA A 22 4.14 3.39 33.57
CA ALA A 22 2.84 3.73 33.00
C ALA A 22 2.91 5.19 32.53
N GLN A 23 2.91 5.40 31.22
CA GLN A 23 2.97 6.76 30.66
C GLN A 23 1.67 7.48 31.00
N ALA A 24 1.78 8.72 31.48
CA ALA A 24 0.64 9.58 31.74
C ALA A 24 -0.22 9.70 30.47
N PRO A 25 -1.54 9.67 30.58
CA PRO A 25 -2.42 9.87 29.43
C PRO A 25 -2.10 11.22 28.78
N PRO A 26 -2.25 11.35 27.44
CA PRO A 26 -2.00 12.61 26.74
C PRO A 26 -2.90 13.71 27.32
N ALA A 27 -2.42 14.95 27.36
CA ALA A 27 -3.09 16.09 27.97
C ALA A 27 -4.51 16.38 27.41
N ASN A 28 -4.79 15.88 26.18
CA ASN A 28 -6.12 15.95 25.54
C ASN A 28 -6.49 14.60 24.90
N VAL A 29 -7.00 13.70 25.73
CA VAL A 29 -7.42 12.35 25.28
C VAL A 29 -8.48 12.43 24.18
N GLY A 30 -9.41 13.37 24.25
CA GLY A 30 -10.47 13.54 23.25
C GLY A 30 -9.92 13.85 21.85
N ALA A 31 -9.01 14.82 21.75
CA ALA A 31 -8.37 15.16 20.48
C ALA A 31 -7.56 14.00 19.92
N THR A 32 -6.78 13.32 20.76
CA THR A 32 -6.02 12.13 20.34
C THR A 32 -6.91 11.01 19.80
N MET A 33 -8.07 10.74 20.46
CA MET A 33 -9.02 9.73 19.98
C MET A 33 -9.67 10.14 18.66
N GLN A 34 -9.93 11.43 18.45
CA GLN A 34 -10.45 11.94 17.19
C GLN A 34 -9.44 11.80 16.06
N GLU A 35 -8.17 12.14 16.28
CA GLU A 35 -7.08 11.96 15.32
C GLU A 35 -6.92 10.49 14.92
N ILE A 36 -6.92 9.57 15.89
CA ILE A 36 -6.85 8.13 15.63
C ILE A 36 -8.06 7.67 14.80
N SER A 37 -9.27 8.08 15.18
CA SER A 37 -10.50 7.73 14.47
C SER A 37 -10.45 8.19 13.01
N GLN A 38 -10.02 9.42 12.75
CA GLN A 38 -9.86 9.98 11.41
C GLN A 38 -8.77 9.25 10.60
N ALA A 39 -7.62 9.01 11.23
CA ALA A 39 -6.50 8.33 10.58
C ALA A 39 -6.85 6.90 10.15
N LEU A 40 -7.65 6.18 10.94
CA LEU A 40 -8.10 4.82 10.65
C LEU A 40 -9.38 4.76 9.80
N GLY A 41 -10.11 5.87 9.64
CA GLY A 41 -11.38 5.89 8.93
C GLY A 41 -12.50 5.11 9.64
N VAL A 42 -12.49 5.08 10.99
CA VAL A 42 -13.46 4.34 11.80
C VAL A 42 -14.15 5.24 12.83
N SER A 43 -15.32 4.83 13.29
CA SER A 43 -16.02 5.51 14.40
C SER A 43 -15.44 5.10 15.75
N CYS A 44 -15.74 5.90 16.80
CA CYS A 44 -15.33 5.62 18.17
C CYS A 44 -15.78 4.22 18.66
N ASN A 45 -16.97 3.79 18.24
CA ASN A 45 -17.54 2.49 18.60
C ASN A 45 -16.77 1.28 18.00
N TYR A 46 -15.87 1.52 17.07
CA TYR A 46 -15.01 0.45 16.55
C TYR A 46 -14.10 -0.12 17.64
N CYS A 47 -13.55 0.72 18.51
CA CYS A 47 -12.68 0.32 19.61
C CYS A 47 -13.39 0.32 20.96
N HIS A 48 -14.38 1.22 21.16
CA HIS A 48 -15.15 1.35 22.40
C HIS A 48 -16.46 0.59 22.29
N THR A 49 -16.39 -0.74 22.46
CA THR A 49 -17.53 -1.65 22.32
C THR A 49 -18.15 -2.05 23.66
N ALA A 50 -17.44 -1.90 24.76
CA ALA A 50 -17.92 -2.23 26.08
C ALA A 50 -18.60 -1.03 26.75
N GLU A 51 -19.57 -1.32 27.64
CA GLU A 51 -20.21 -0.31 28.49
C GLU A 51 -19.17 0.46 29.33
N PRO A 52 -19.38 1.76 29.59
CA PRO A 52 -18.50 2.54 30.45
C PRO A 52 -18.30 1.88 31.81
N GLY A 53 -17.04 1.68 32.20
CA GLY A 53 -16.69 0.96 33.45
C GLY A 53 -16.63 -0.56 33.36
N SER A 54 -16.95 -1.15 32.22
CA SER A 54 -16.79 -2.58 31.98
C SER A 54 -15.32 -2.99 32.10
N ARG A 55 -15.08 -4.17 32.69
CA ARG A 55 -13.76 -4.82 32.73
C ARG A 55 -13.55 -5.83 31.58
N GLN A 56 -14.45 -5.86 30.60
CA GLN A 56 -14.31 -6.77 29.47
C GLN A 56 -13.09 -6.42 28.63
N PRO A 57 -12.36 -7.43 28.13
CA PRO A 57 -11.23 -7.22 27.23
C PRO A 57 -11.65 -6.49 25.95
N GLU A 58 -10.91 -5.47 25.56
CA GLU A 58 -11.12 -4.74 24.31
C GLU A 58 -9.87 -4.87 23.43
N PRO A 59 -9.72 -5.98 22.70
CA PRO A 59 -8.50 -6.31 21.97
C PRO A 59 -8.10 -5.24 20.95
N LYS A 60 -9.06 -4.49 20.39
CA LYS A 60 -8.78 -3.39 19.46
C LYS A 60 -8.09 -2.22 20.16
N LYS A 61 -8.37 -1.96 21.42
CA LYS A 61 -7.67 -0.95 22.23
C LYS A 61 -6.22 -1.39 22.51
N GLU A 62 -5.99 -2.68 22.77
CA GLU A 62 -4.64 -3.19 22.96
C GLU A 62 -3.80 -3.06 21.68
N ILE A 63 -4.37 -3.38 20.51
CA ILE A 63 -3.73 -3.17 19.21
C ILE A 63 -3.41 -1.69 19.02
N ALA A 64 -4.35 -0.79 19.29
CA ALA A 64 -4.13 0.66 19.17
C ALA A 64 -2.99 1.14 20.09
N ARG A 65 -2.92 0.65 21.33
CA ARG A 65 -1.81 0.97 22.26
C ARG A 65 -0.46 0.48 21.74
N ALA A 66 -0.40 -0.74 21.20
CA ALA A 66 0.80 -1.29 20.60
C ALA A 66 1.26 -0.47 19.39
N MET A 67 0.33 -0.06 18.51
CA MET A 67 0.62 0.81 17.36
C MET A 67 1.12 2.20 17.79
N MET A 68 0.54 2.79 18.84
CA MET A 68 1.03 4.05 19.40
C MET A 68 2.44 3.91 20.01
N ALA A 69 2.75 2.79 20.63
CA ALA A 69 4.10 2.51 21.13
C ALA A 69 5.10 2.43 19.98
N MET A 70 4.79 1.64 18.96
CA MET A 70 5.62 1.51 17.75
C MET A 70 5.86 2.88 17.08
N MET A 71 4.85 3.71 16.95
CA MET A 71 4.98 5.05 16.37
C MET A 71 5.96 5.94 17.19
N ARG A 72 5.90 5.89 18.52
CA ARG A 72 6.85 6.61 19.38
C ARG A 72 8.27 6.11 19.20
N ASP A 73 8.46 4.80 19.14
CA ASP A 73 9.76 4.19 18.94
C ASP A 73 10.36 4.57 17.59
N LEU A 74 9.56 4.57 16.52
CA LEU A 74 9.97 5.05 15.19
C LEU A 74 10.41 6.51 15.22
N ASN A 75 9.63 7.40 15.86
CA ASN A 75 9.99 8.81 15.96
C ASN A 75 11.29 9.02 16.76
N THR A 76 11.53 8.22 17.79
CA THR A 76 12.81 8.26 18.53
C THR A 76 13.99 7.82 17.66
N GLN A 77 13.81 6.76 16.86
CA GLN A 77 14.85 6.30 15.93
C GLN A 77 15.12 7.33 14.81
N ILE A 78 14.08 7.96 14.27
CA ILE A 78 14.21 9.05 13.28
C ILE A 78 15.00 10.21 13.90
N GLU A 79 14.64 10.66 15.10
CA GLU A 79 15.35 11.73 15.81
C GLU A 79 16.84 11.39 16.01
N ALA A 80 17.14 10.15 16.38
CA ALA A 80 18.52 9.69 16.55
C ALA A 80 19.30 9.64 15.22
N ALA A 81 18.63 9.32 14.11
CA ALA A 81 19.28 9.16 12.81
C ALA A 81 19.54 10.48 12.09
N ILE A 82 18.61 11.44 12.14
CA ILE A 82 18.65 12.67 11.33
C ILE A 82 18.71 13.96 12.15
N GLY A 83 18.71 13.87 13.49
CA GLY A 83 18.73 14.99 14.41
C GLY A 83 17.34 15.60 14.65
N LYS A 84 17.20 16.28 15.78
CA LYS A 84 15.89 16.73 16.32
C LYS A 84 15.14 17.65 15.37
N THR A 85 15.80 18.67 14.80
CA THR A 85 15.15 19.64 13.93
C THR A 85 14.63 19.02 12.63
N ALA A 86 15.40 18.08 12.03
CA ALA A 86 14.96 17.37 10.85
C ALA A 86 13.85 16.35 11.17
N ALA A 87 13.88 15.73 12.37
CA ALA A 87 12.88 14.79 12.83
C ALA A 87 11.50 15.45 13.05
N GLU A 88 11.44 16.71 13.41
CA GLU A 88 10.17 17.44 13.52
C GLU A 88 9.42 17.51 12.18
N ALA A 89 10.18 17.69 11.07
CA ALA A 89 9.63 17.69 9.71
C ALA A 89 9.28 16.29 9.18
N ALA A 90 9.94 15.25 9.70
CA ALA A 90 9.78 13.84 9.27
C ALA A 90 8.96 13.00 10.26
N ARG A 91 8.14 13.63 11.11
CA ARG A 91 7.39 12.95 12.16
C ARG A 91 6.38 11.95 11.58
N VAL A 92 6.43 10.72 12.11
CA VAL A 92 5.45 9.67 11.80
C VAL A 92 4.25 9.81 12.72
N GLU A 93 3.06 9.85 12.15
CA GLU A 93 1.77 9.91 12.82
C GLU A 93 0.86 8.75 12.35
N CYS A 94 -0.27 8.54 13.01
CA CYS A 94 -1.21 7.49 12.59
C CYS A 94 -1.63 7.63 11.11
N VAL A 95 -1.88 8.88 10.68
CA VAL A 95 -2.28 9.19 9.30
C VAL A 95 -1.18 8.91 8.27
N THR A 96 0.09 8.94 8.67
CA THR A 96 1.23 8.65 7.77
C THR A 96 1.08 7.27 7.11
N CYS A 97 0.61 6.28 7.87
CA CYS A 97 0.41 4.92 7.36
C CYS A 97 -1.06 4.67 6.99
N HIS A 98 -2.03 5.06 7.82
CA HIS A 98 -3.42 4.65 7.68
C HIS A 98 -4.22 5.44 6.64
N ARG A 99 -4.05 6.77 6.56
CA ARG A 99 -4.68 7.64 5.53
C ARG A 99 -6.18 7.44 5.35
N GLY A 100 -6.91 7.17 6.43
CA GLY A 100 -8.36 6.93 6.41
C GLY A 100 -8.75 5.48 6.14
N VAL A 101 -7.84 4.53 6.24
CA VAL A 101 -8.11 3.09 6.10
C VAL A 101 -7.56 2.31 7.29
N LEU A 102 -8.35 1.37 7.80
CA LEU A 102 -8.02 0.58 8.98
C LEU A 102 -6.75 -0.26 8.81
N ILE A 103 -6.59 -0.87 7.64
CA ILE A 103 -5.42 -1.68 7.29
C ILE A 103 -4.79 -1.06 6.04
N PRO A 104 -3.63 -0.38 6.20
CA PRO A 104 -2.95 0.25 5.07
C PRO A 104 -2.38 -0.83 4.13
N ARG A 105 -2.84 -0.83 2.89
CA ARG A 105 -2.35 -1.70 1.81
C ARG A 105 -2.28 -0.92 0.52
N GLN A 106 -1.37 -1.29 -0.36
CA GLN A 106 -1.33 -0.72 -1.69
C GLN A 106 -2.53 -1.20 -2.52
N LEU A 107 -3.10 -0.32 -3.34
CA LEU A 107 -4.22 -0.66 -4.21
C LEU A 107 -3.86 -1.79 -5.18
N ALA A 108 -2.64 -1.75 -5.73
CA ALA A 108 -2.13 -2.81 -6.60
C ALA A 108 -2.17 -4.20 -5.95
N ASP A 109 -1.81 -4.29 -4.65
CA ASP A 109 -1.81 -5.57 -3.92
C ASP A 109 -3.24 -6.07 -3.67
N LEU A 110 -4.17 -5.15 -3.36
CA LEU A 110 -5.58 -5.50 -3.17
C LEU A 110 -6.19 -6.04 -4.47
N VAL A 111 -5.95 -5.34 -5.59
CA VAL A 111 -6.44 -5.75 -6.91
C VAL A 111 -5.80 -7.08 -7.31
N MET A 112 -4.48 -7.24 -7.16
CA MET A 112 -3.77 -8.47 -7.47
C MET A 112 -4.26 -9.66 -6.64
N GLN A 113 -4.51 -9.46 -5.34
CA GLN A 113 -5.06 -10.52 -4.48
C GLN A 113 -6.43 -10.94 -4.98
N THR A 114 -7.35 -9.99 -5.22
CA THR A 114 -8.71 -10.29 -5.68
C THR A 114 -8.70 -10.94 -7.06
N LEU A 115 -7.80 -10.48 -7.96
CA LEU A 115 -7.59 -11.09 -9.27
C LEU A 115 -7.21 -12.57 -9.16
N ARG A 116 -6.31 -12.92 -8.26
CA ARG A 116 -5.86 -14.30 -8.04
C ARG A 116 -6.95 -15.18 -7.41
N GLU A 117 -7.68 -14.65 -6.44
CA GLU A 117 -8.65 -15.40 -5.65
C GLU A 117 -10.02 -15.51 -6.30
N LYS A 118 -10.44 -14.46 -7.06
CA LYS A 118 -11.83 -14.29 -7.51
C LYS A 118 -11.97 -13.88 -8.99
N GLY A 119 -10.85 -13.73 -9.70
CA GLY A 119 -10.80 -13.38 -11.12
C GLY A 119 -11.03 -11.90 -11.44
N ALA A 120 -10.94 -11.59 -12.75
CA ALA A 120 -10.93 -10.21 -13.24
C ALA A 120 -12.22 -9.44 -12.94
N ALA A 121 -13.38 -10.04 -13.11
CA ALA A 121 -14.65 -9.36 -12.87
C ALA A 121 -14.76 -8.81 -11.44
N ARG A 122 -14.36 -9.58 -10.43
CA ARG A 122 -14.37 -9.15 -9.04
C ARG A 122 -13.28 -8.12 -8.73
N ALA A 123 -12.11 -8.22 -9.38
CA ALA A 123 -11.04 -7.22 -9.24
C ALA A 123 -11.47 -5.86 -9.81
N VAL A 124 -12.14 -5.86 -10.96
CA VAL A 124 -12.70 -4.66 -11.60
C VAL A 124 -13.77 -4.02 -10.71
N GLU A 125 -14.70 -4.80 -10.19
CA GLU A 125 -15.75 -4.32 -9.27
C GLU A 125 -15.13 -3.75 -7.99
N GLN A 126 -14.17 -4.43 -7.39
CA GLN A 126 -13.47 -3.96 -6.20
C GLN A 126 -12.75 -2.63 -6.45
N TYR A 127 -12.06 -2.49 -7.59
CA TYR A 127 -11.38 -1.24 -7.94
C TYR A 127 -12.38 -0.08 -8.06
N ARG A 128 -13.51 -0.28 -8.77
CA ARG A 128 -14.56 0.72 -8.90
C ARG A 128 -15.16 1.12 -7.56
N ASP A 129 -15.43 0.15 -6.68
CA ASP A 129 -15.94 0.41 -5.33
C ASP A 129 -14.92 1.19 -4.47
N LEU A 130 -13.65 0.78 -4.46
CA LEU A 130 -12.59 1.52 -3.76
C LEU A 130 -12.42 2.93 -4.31
N ARG A 131 -12.46 3.09 -5.64
CA ARG A 131 -12.37 4.40 -6.28
C ARG A 131 -13.54 5.30 -5.90
N SER A 132 -14.77 4.79 -5.90
CA SER A 132 -15.96 5.59 -5.54
C SER A 132 -15.90 6.13 -4.12
N ARG A 133 -15.29 5.39 -3.18
CA ARG A 133 -15.17 5.76 -1.78
C ARG A 133 -13.94 6.60 -1.44
N TYR A 134 -12.84 6.39 -2.15
CA TYR A 134 -11.53 6.90 -1.73
C TYR A 134 -10.84 7.79 -2.79
N TYR A 135 -11.41 7.98 -3.99
CA TYR A 135 -10.82 8.88 -4.97
C TYR A 135 -10.74 10.31 -4.44
N GLY A 136 -9.59 10.95 -4.65
CA GLY A 136 -9.31 12.27 -4.09
C GLY A 136 -8.89 12.27 -2.61
N ARG A 137 -8.88 11.08 -1.96
CA ARG A 137 -8.29 10.89 -0.62
C ARG A 137 -6.91 10.23 -0.78
N GLN A 138 -6.05 10.41 0.19
CA GLN A 138 -4.69 9.84 0.12
C GLN A 138 -4.60 8.34 0.49
N ALA A 139 -5.75 7.65 0.62
CA ALA A 139 -5.82 6.26 1.04
C ALA A 139 -5.17 5.30 0.03
N TYR A 140 -5.43 5.52 -1.25
CA TYR A 140 -4.97 4.68 -2.36
C TYR A 140 -4.50 5.53 -3.53
N ASP A 141 -3.53 5.01 -4.28
CA ASP A 141 -3.12 5.58 -5.57
C ASP A 141 -4.03 5.04 -6.68
N PHE A 142 -4.85 5.94 -7.24
CA PHE A 142 -5.71 5.68 -8.40
C PHE A 142 -5.12 6.24 -9.70
N GLY A 143 -3.82 6.52 -9.73
CA GLY A 143 -3.09 6.85 -10.95
C GLY A 143 -3.07 5.69 -11.94
N GLU A 144 -2.78 6.00 -13.20
CA GLU A 144 -2.79 5.01 -14.29
C GLU A 144 -1.82 3.85 -14.05
N ASP A 145 -0.70 4.10 -13.37
CA ASP A 145 0.35 3.12 -13.13
C ASP A 145 -0.11 1.93 -12.31
N THR A 146 -1.02 2.13 -11.36
CA THR A 146 -1.51 1.06 -10.49
C THR A 146 -2.08 -0.13 -11.28
N LEU A 147 -2.98 0.12 -12.22
CA LEU A 147 -3.60 -0.95 -13.02
C LEU A 147 -2.68 -1.45 -14.13
N ILE A 148 -1.85 -0.59 -14.71
CA ILE A 148 -0.82 -0.99 -15.70
C ILE A 148 0.15 -1.99 -15.08
N ASP A 149 0.64 -1.73 -13.87
CA ASP A 149 1.60 -2.62 -13.19
C ASP A 149 0.99 -3.96 -12.84
N VAL A 150 -0.26 -3.99 -12.36
CA VAL A 150 -0.97 -5.26 -12.09
C VAL A 150 -1.17 -6.03 -13.38
N ALA A 151 -1.64 -5.38 -14.45
CA ALA A 151 -1.87 -6.00 -15.75
C ALA A 151 -0.59 -6.60 -16.34
N ARG A 152 0.53 -5.86 -16.29
CA ARG A 152 1.84 -6.35 -16.77
C ARG A 152 2.31 -7.61 -16.06
N ARG A 153 2.08 -7.72 -14.75
CA ARG A 153 2.47 -8.90 -13.96
C ARG A 153 1.70 -10.16 -14.34
N VAL A 154 0.55 -10.04 -14.98
CA VAL A 154 -0.30 -11.18 -15.32
C VAL A 154 -0.42 -11.42 -16.84
N ALA A 155 -0.03 -10.46 -17.68
CA ALA A 155 -0.26 -10.47 -19.12
C ALA A 155 0.27 -11.72 -19.82
N ASP A 156 1.44 -12.23 -19.41
CA ASP A 156 2.03 -13.40 -20.06
C ASP A 156 1.27 -14.70 -19.79
N ALA A 157 0.75 -14.86 -18.57
CA ALA A 157 0.06 -16.10 -18.18
C ALA A 157 -1.47 -16.01 -18.30
N ARG A 158 -2.02 -14.82 -18.17
CA ARG A 158 -3.46 -14.55 -18.12
C ARG A 158 -3.80 -13.25 -18.85
N PRO A 159 -3.61 -13.22 -20.19
CA PRO A 159 -3.77 -11.99 -20.98
C PRO A 159 -5.20 -11.42 -20.94
N ASP A 160 -6.24 -12.24 -20.85
CA ASP A 160 -7.62 -11.76 -20.72
C ASP A 160 -7.84 -10.93 -19.44
N GLU A 161 -7.23 -11.35 -18.34
CA GLU A 161 -7.30 -10.60 -17.09
C GLU A 161 -6.52 -9.28 -17.17
N ALA A 162 -5.38 -9.27 -17.87
CA ALA A 162 -4.62 -8.05 -18.12
C ALA A 162 -5.43 -7.07 -18.98
N ILE A 163 -6.08 -7.56 -20.04
CA ILE A 163 -6.94 -6.75 -20.91
C ILE A 163 -8.06 -6.09 -20.10
N ALA A 164 -8.79 -6.87 -19.28
CA ALA A 164 -9.89 -6.34 -18.47
C ALA A 164 -9.42 -5.23 -17.51
N LEU A 165 -8.23 -5.34 -16.91
CA LEU A 165 -7.68 -4.30 -16.05
C LEU A 165 -7.23 -3.06 -16.83
N LEU A 166 -6.70 -3.23 -18.03
CA LEU A 166 -6.25 -2.12 -18.86
C LEU A 166 -7.43 -1.37 -19.49
N GLU A 167 -8.49 -2.07 -19.88
CA GLU A 167 -9.76 -1.46 -20.30
C GLU A 167 -10.36 -0.64 -19.16
N LEU A 168 -10.38 -1.19 -17.93
CA LEU A 168 -10.78 -0.43 -16.74
C LEU A 168 -9.90 0.81 -16.53
N ASN A 169 -8.59 0.71 -16.75
CA ASN A 169 -7.71 1.86 -16.62
C ASN A 169 -8.06 2.96 -17.63
N LEU A 170 -8.37 2.57 -18.87
CA LEU A 170 -8.76 3.51 -19.94
C LEU A 170 -10.13 4.17 -19.71
N GLU A 171 -11.04 3.56 -18.93
CA GLU A 171 -12.28 4.24 -18.51
C GLU A 171 -11.98 5.53 -17.72
N PHE A 172 -10.92 5.54 -16.93
CA PHE A 172 -10.53 6.67 -16.08
C PHE A 172 -9.40 7.51 -16.68
N ASN A 173 -8.56 6.91 -17.53
CA ASN A 173 -7.39 7.52 -18.16
C ASN A 173 -7.41 7.29 -19.67
N PRO A 174 -8.40 7.86 -20.41
CA PRO A 174 -8.62 7.55 -21.83
C PRO A 174 -7.48 8.00 -22.75
N LYS A 175 -6.59 8.87 -22.27
CA LYS A 175 -5.41 9.36 -23.01
C LYS A 175 -4.10 8.73 -22.52
N SER A 176 -4.15 7.53 -21.92
CA SER A 176 -2.96 6.81 -21.48
C SER A 176 -2.36 6.01 -22.64
N ALA A 177 -1.36 6.56 -23.33
CA ALA A 177 -0.60 5.82 -24.33
C ALA A 177 0.04 4.56 -23.74
N ARG A 178 0.46 4.61 -22.48
CA ARG A 178 1.05 3.47 -21.74
C ARG A 178 0.06 2.33 -21.56
N SER A 179 -1.22 2.62 -21.31
CA SER A 179 -2.27 1.58 -21.23
C SER A 179 -2.51 0.93 -22.58
N TYR A 180 -2.55 1.70 -23.66
CA TYR A 180 -2.68 1.15 -25.01
C TYR A 180 -1.49 0.29 -25.42
N MET A 181 -0.26 0.68 -25.07
CA MET A 181 0.94 -0.16 -25.28
C MET A 181 0.89 -1.46 -24.48
N ALA A 182 0.42 -1.40 -23.24
CA ALA A 182 0.24 -2.60 -22.41
C ALA A 182 -0.88 -3.51 -22.96
N LEU A 183 -1.96 -2.95 -23.48
CA LEU A 183 -3.01 -3.69 -24.20
C LEU A 183 -2.46 -4.40 -25.43
N ALA A 184 -1.64 -3.71 -26.24
CA ALA A 184 -1.01 -4.31 -27.41
C ALA A 184 -0.16 -5.52 -27.02
N HIS A 185 0.59 -5.43 -25.93
CA HIS A 185 1.35 -6.57 -25.38
C HIS A 185 0.40 -7.73 -25.00
N ALA A 186 -0.68 -7.45 -24.25
CA ALA A 186 -1.62 -8.49 -23.84
C ALA A 186 -2.32 -9.16 -25.05
N TYR A 187 -2.71 -8.39 -26.08
CA TYR A 187 -3.27 -8.93 -27.33
C TYR A 187 -2.27 -9.77 -28.11
N THR A 188 -1.00 -9.37 -28.15
CA THR A 188 0.06 -10.17 -28.77
C THR A 188 0.22 -11.52 -28.05
N ARG A 189 0.10 -11.56 -26.71
CA ARG A 189 0.11 -12.84 -25.95
C ARG A 189 -1.07 -13.75 -26.29
N LYS A 190 -2.19 -13.17 -26.75
CA LYS A 190 -3.36 -13.91 -27.26
C LYS A 190 -3.27 -14.26 -28.74
N ILE A 191 -2.24 -13.82 -29.44
CA ILE A 191 -2.11 -13.96 -30.91
C ILE A 191 -3.25 -13.19 -31.63
N GLU A 192 -3.72 -12.12 -31.04
CA GLU A 192 -4.73 -11.21 -31.59
C GLU A 192 -4.03 -10.00 -32.21
N ASP A 193 -3.25 -10.22 -33.25
CA ASP A 193 -2.37 -9.20 -33.86
C ASP A 193 -3.14 -7.97 -34.38
N ALA A 194 -4.34 -8.14 -34.88
CA ALA A 194 -5.16 -7.01 -35.34
C ALA A 194 -5.53 -6.07 -34.17
N SER A 195 -5.91 -6.62 -33.01
CA SER A 195 -6.21 -5.87 -31.80
C SER A 195 -4.94 -5.21 -31.24
N ALA A 196 -3.81 -5.91 -31.29
CA ALA A 196 -2.52 -5.37 -30.87
C ALA A 196 -2.09 -4.17 -31.74
N MET A 197 -2.22 -4.27 -33.06
CA MET A 197 -1.92 -3.18 -33.99
C MET A 197 -2.83 -1.97 -33.74
N ALA A 198 -4.15 -2.20 -33.57
CA ALA A 198 -5.09 -1.12 -33.28
C ALA A 198 -4.77 -0.39 -31.96
N ALA A 199 -4.36 -1.13 -30.91
CA ALA A 199 -3.93 -0.54 -29.66
C ALA A 199 -2.66 0.30 -29.82
N LEU A 200 -1.67 -0.16 -30.60
CA LEU A 200 -0.45 0.62 -30.88
C LEU A 200 -0.75 1.88 -31.71
N GLU A 201 -1.68 1.81 -32.65
CA GLU A 201 -2.13 2.96 -33.40
C GLU A 201 -2.78 4.00 -32.47
N LYS A 202 -3.60 3.57 -31.51
CA LYS A 202 -4.15 4.47 -30.47
C LYS A 202 -3.07 5.09 -29.58
N ALA A 203 -2.06 4.33 -29.22
CA ALA A 203 -0.92 4.87 -28.47
C ALA A 203 -0.20 5.97 -29.27
N LEU A 204 -0.01 5.78 -30.58
CA LEU A 204 0.62 6.76 -31.47
C LEU A 204 -0.26 7.96 -31.80
N GLU A 205 -1.59 7.83 -31.77
CA GLU A 205 -2.50 8.99 -31.85
C GLU A 205 -2.31 9.94 -30.65
N ILE A 206 -1.99 9.37 -29.48
CA ILE A 206 -1.78 10.13 -28.23
C ILE A 206 -0.34 10.67 -28.15
N GLU A 207 0.63 9.80 -28.45
CA GLU A 207 2.07 10.09 -28.44
C GLU A 207 2.69 9.80 -29.82
N PRO A 208 2.60 10.71 -30.80
CA PRO A 208 3.10 10.46 -32.16
C PRO A 208 4.61 10.15 -32.23
N ASP A 209 5.39 10.66 -31.28
CA ASP A 209 6.84 10.48 -31.23
C ASP A 209 7.28 9.26 -30.44
N ASN A 210 6.34 8.39 -30.00
CA ASN A 210 6.67 7.18 -29.23
C ASN A 210 7.34 6.15 -30.15
N GLY A 211 8.68 6.15 -30.15
CA GLY A 211 9.49 5.24 -30.99
C GLY A 211 9.29 3.77 -30.65
N VAL A 212 8.96 3.43 -29.38
CA VAL A 212 8.71 2.04 -28.98
C VAL A 212 7.41 1.52 -29.57
N ALA A 213 6.32 2.29 -29.47
CA ALA A 213 5.03 1.92 -30.06
C ALA A 213 5.15 1.76 -31.59
N ARG A 214 5.87 2.69 -32.24
CA ARG A 214 6.09 2.65 -33.69
C ARG A 214 6.87 1.39 -34.11
N GLY A 215 7.97 1.07 -33.39
CA GLY A 215 8.76 -0.13 -33.69
C GLY A 215 7.97 -1.42 -33.51
N GLN A 216 7.15 -1.52 -32.46
CA GLN A 216 6.28 -2.69 -32.25
C GLN A 216 5.22 -2.82 -33.34
N LEU A 217 4.60 -1.72 -33.76
CA LEU A 217 3.60 -1.71 -34.84
C LEU A 217 4.21 -2.17 -36.18
N GLU A 218 5.38 -1.65 -36.55
CA GLU A 218 6.09 -2.06 -37.77
C GLU A 218 6.50 -3.54 -37.71
N GLN A 219 6.91 -4.01 -36.56
CA GLN A 219 7.23 -5.43 -36.39
C GLN A 219 6.00 -6.32 -36.64
N LEU A 220 4.85 -6.03 -36.02
CA LEU A 220 3.61 -6.77 -36.26
C LEU A 220 3.18 -6.71 -37.74
N LYS A 221 3.21 -5.53 -38.37
CA LYS A 221 2.91 -5.37 -39.79
C LYS A 221 3.85 -6.18 -40.69
N SER A 222 5.11 -6.34 -40.29
CA SER A 222 6.08 -7.10 -41.08
C SER A 222 5.80 -8.60 -41.06
N TYR A 223 5.30 -9.17 -39.95
CA TYR A 223 4.90 -10.57 -39.87
C TYR A 223 3.73 -10.91 -40.80
N HIS A 224 2.78 -10.01 -40.97
CA HIS A 224 1.59 -10.18 -41.81
C HIS A 224 1.86 -9.91 -43.31
N ARG A 225 2.99 -9.29 -43.67
CA ARG A 225 3.39 -9.05 -45.06
C ARG A 225 4.20 -10.19 -45.67
N LYS A 226 4.64 -11.17 -44.88
CA LYS A 226 5.34 -12.31 -45.46
C LYS A 226 4.34 -13.26 -46.09
N PRO A 227 4.48 -13.61 -47.40
CA PRO A 227 3.59 -14.50 -48.13
C PRO A 227 3.64 -15.93 -47.55
#